data_5caa316eb9a242addbed88482d85478d
#
_entry.id   5caa316eb9a242addbed88482d85478d
#
_cell.length_a   1.000
_cell.length_b   1.000
_cell.length_c   1.000
_cell.angle_alpha   90.00
_cell.angle_beta   90.00
_cell.angle_gamma   90.00
#
_symmetry.space_group_name_H-M   'P 1'
#
loop_
_entity.id
_entity.type
_entity.pdbx_description
1 polymer ?
#
loop_
_entity_poly.entity_id
_entity_poly.type
_entity_poly.pdbx_seq_one_letter_code
_entity_poly.pdbx_strand_id
1 'polypeptide(L)'
;MRKLSLFILLSLALCTYAEPRAPRFRGAWIATVANIDWPSAEAVGNSLQQQQEMLFLLDSLQSLGVNAIIFQVRPTADALYYSELEPVSRWLTGKTGRWGVQMPYDPLELVLREAHARGMEVHVWLNPYRLTLKDYPLPEATAHVLKACAFQYNNQWYLDPGKEDTQAWICMVVSDIVSRYDIDAIHMDDYFYPYPVKGHSIPDRATYEANPRGFSNINDWRRDNVNTIIRELHTVIHSLKPEVQFGISPFGVYRNDSTLGIRAGMTNYDDLYADIVLWMKEGWIDYVVPQLYWEIGRKGVDYATLARWWADNSHGCRLYIGIAPYRLLNQPTAKQKTSAWATGNEIMRQLRFNDTIPEIQGECFYSTRPLLKNPRHLCDSLKDRLATERPSCD
;
A
#
# COMPACT_ATOMS: atom_id res chain seq x y z
N MET A 1 47.81 59.57 28.99
CA MET A 1 47.91 58.16 28.59
C MET A 1 46.50 57.65 28.33
N ARG A 2 46.08 57.62 27.06
CA ARG A 2 44.78 57.13 26.65
C ARG A 2 44.89 55.63 26.32
N LYS A 3 44.17 54.78 27.05
CA LYS A 3 44.04 53.34 26.73
C LYS A 3 43.08 53.16 25.62
N LEU A 4 43.54 52.63 24.49
CA LEU A 4 42.71 52.27 23.32
C LEU A 4 42.29 50.83 23.54
N SER A 5 41.00 50.64 23.80
CA SER A 5 40.41 49.28 23.90
C SER A 5 39.99 48.83 22.49
N LEU A 6 40.70 47.79 22.02
CA LEU A 6 40.43 47.13 20.74
C LEU A 6 39.27 46.10 20.93
N PHE A 7 38.07 46.38 20.41
CA PHE A 7 36.97 45.41 20.34
C PHE A 7 37.18 44.56 19.06
N ILE A 8 37.55 43.31 19.26
CA ILE A 8 37.55 42.32 18.18
C ILE A 8 36.13 41.75 18.12
N LEU A 9 35.35 42.11 17.08
CA LEU A 9 34.12 41.46 16.72
C LEU A 9 34.45 40.13 16.05
N LEU A 10 34.23 39.02 16.76
CA LEU A 10 34.28 37.66 16.21
C LEU A 10 32.92 37.38 15.52
N SER A 11 32.85 37.56 14.21
CA SER A 11 31.69 37.15 13.42
C SER A 11 31.72 35.61 13.27
N LEU A 12 30.94 34.89 14.09
CA LEU A 12 30.64 33.49 13.89
C LEU A 12 29.73 33.38 12.63
N ALA A 13 30.31 32.99 11.51
CA ALA A 13 29.54 32.51 10.37
C ALA A 13 28.90 31.17 10.75
N LEU A 14 27.63 31.18 11.12
CA LEU A 14 26.80 29.98 11.23
C LEU A 14 26.66 29.42 9.81
N CYS A 15 27.54 28.54 9.38
CA CYS A 15 27.29 27.65 8.29
C CYS A 15 26.13 26.73 8.73
N THR A 16 24.92 27.06 8.36
CA THR A 16 23.81 26.12 8.40
C THR A 16 24.13 25.01 7.40
N TYR A 17 24.75 23.94 7.87
CA TYR A 17 24.73 22.68 7.11
C TYR A 17 23.28 22.29 6.99
N ALA A 18 22.71 22.44 5.77
CA ALA A 18 21.45 21.81 5.44
C ALA A 18 21.67 20.30 5.65
N GLU A 19 20.96 19.71 6.59
CA GLU A 19 20.97 18.25 6.73
C GLU A 19 20.65 17.63 5.36
N PRO A 20 21.39 16.62 4.92
CA PRO A 20 21.10 15.96 3.66
C PRO A 20 19.64 15.46 3.73
N ARG A 21 18.80 15.98 2.83
CA ARG A 21 17.39 15.58 2.73
C ARG A 21 17.36 14.06 2.59
N ALA A 22 16.58 13.39 3.43
CA ALA A 22 16.39 11.94 3.33
C ALA A 22 16.04 11.56 1.87
N PRO A 23 16.57 10.46 1.36
CA PRO A 23 16.29 10.06 -0.02
C PRO A 23 14.78 9.94 -0.22
N ARG A 24 14.29 10.48 -1.35
CA ARG A 24 12.88 10.41 -1.72
C ARG A 24 12.41 8.96 -1.78
N PHE A 25 11.28 8.64 -1.18
CA PHE A 25 10.69 7.30 -1.25
C PHE A 25 10.29 6.99 -2.71
N ARG A 26 10.75 5.86 -3.23
CA ARG A 26 10.40 5.33 -4.55
C ARG A 26 10.01 3.87 -4.41
N GLY A 27 8.71 3.66 -4.18
CA GLY A 27 8.14 2.35 -3.92
C GLY A 27 7.62 1.67 -5.18
N ALA A 28 7.52 0.34 -5.14
CA ALA A 28 6.77 -0.44 -6.13
C ALA A 28 6.01 -1.58 -5.45
N TRP A 29 4.73 -1.75 -5.82
CA TRP A 29 3.93 -2.89 -5.35
C TRP A 29 4.26 -4.15 -6.14
N ILE A 30 4.42 -5.26 -5.41
CA ILE A 30 4.50 -6.62 -5.95
C ILE A 30 3.24 -7.37 -5.51
N ALA A 31 2.24 -7.40 -6.37
CA ALA A 31 0.98 -8.08 -6.11
C ALA A 31 1.08 -9.57 -6.44
N THR A 32 0.78 -10.42 -5.46
CA THR A 32 0.81 -11.88 -5.60
C THR A 32 -0.55 -12.48 -5.90
N VAL A 33 -1.63 -11.79 -5.51
CA VAL A 33 -3.00 -12.23 -5.78
C VAL A 33 -3.21 -12.44 -7.27
N ALA A 34 -3.80 -13.58 -7.63
CA ALA A 34 -4.05 -13.96 -9.02
C ALA A 34 -2.79 -13.91 -9.92
N ASN A 35 -1.60 -14.02 -9.32
CA ASN A 35 -0.32 -13.97 -10.01
C ASN A 35 -0.14 -12.70 -10.88
N ILE A 36 -0.61 -11.54 -10.35
CA ILE A 36 -0.57 -10.26 -11.08
C ILE A 36 0.88 -9.89 -11.41
N ASP A 37 1.77 -9.87 -10.41
CA ASP A 37 3.17 -9.52 -10.61
C ASP A 37 4.09 -10.71 -10.39
N TRP A 38 3.91 -11.46 -9.29
CA TRP A 38 4.76 -12.57 -8.91
C TRP A 38 4.00 -13.59 -8.04
N PRO A 39 4.34 -14.90 -8.12
CA PRO A 39 5.09 -15.49 -9.24
C PRO A 39 4.30 -15.42 -10.55
N SER A 40 4.94 -15.66 -11.69
CA SER A 40 4.19 -15.83 -12.94
C SER A 40 3.29 -17.06 -12.86
N ALA A 41 2.24 -17.10 -13.67
CA ALA A 41 1.32 -18.26 -13.69
C ALA A 41 2.06 -19.55 -14.07
N GLU A 42 3.09 -19.44 -14.90
CA GLU A 42 3.93 -20.54 -15.37
C GLU A 42 4.87 -21.06 -14.27
N ALA A 43 5.24 -20.20 -13.32
CA ALA A 43 6.12 -20.54 -12.21
C ALA A 43 5.38 -21.10 -10.98
N VAL A 44 4.04 -21.15 -11.00
CA VAL A 44 3.26 -21.70 -9.90
C VAL A 44 3.67 -23.17 -9.64
N GLY A 45 4.07 -23.45 -8.39
CA GLY A 45 4.57 -24.77 -7.98
C GLY A 45 6.02 -25.09 -8.39
N ASN A 46 6.72 -24.17 -9.07
CA ASN A 46 8.12 -24.29 -9.42
C ASN A 46 8.98 -23.32 -8.63
N SER A 47 9.51 -23.77 -7.49
CA SER A 47 10.26 -22.94 -6.54
C SER A 47 11.53 -22.31 -7.14
N LEU A 48 12.24 -23.04 -8.01
CA LEU A 48 13.45 -22.50 -8.63
C LEU A 48 13.12 -21.33 -9.57
N GLN A 49 12.10 -21.49 -10.41
CA GLN A 49 11.66 -20.43 -11.32
C GLN A 49 11.13 -19.22 -10.56
N GLN A 50 10.35 -19.44 -9.49
CA GLN A 50 9.84 -18.36 -8.62
C GLN A 50 10.98 -17.52 -8.05
N GLN A 51 12.02 -18.16 -7.52
CA GLN A 51 13.19 -17.46 -6.97
C GLN A 51 13.93 -16.68 -8.07
N GLN A 52 14.16 -17.26 -9.24
CA GLN A 52 14.80 -16.59 -10.38
C GLN A 52 14.00 -15.37 -10.84
N GLU A 53 12.68 -15.50 -10.95
CA GLU A 53 11.79 -14.39 -11.30
C GLU A 53 11.86 -13.24 -10.27
N MET A 54 11.91 -13.55 -8.97
CA MET A 54 12.02 -12.55 -7.91
C MET A 54 13.35 -11.81 -7.99
N LEU A 55 14.48 -12.51 -8.16
CA LEU A 55 15.78 -11.88 -8.30
C LEU A 55 15.83 -10.93 -9.50
N PHE A 56 15.36 -11.39 -10.66
CA PHE A 56 15.27 -10.55 -11.87
C PHE A 56 14.41 -9.29 -11.64
N LEU A 57 13.28 -9.45 -10.93
CA LEU A 57 12.37 -8.37 -10.60
C LEU A 57 13.04 -7.33 -9.70
N LEU A 58 13.73 -7.76 -8.64
CA LEU A 58 14.43 -6.87 -7.72
C LEU A 58 15.60 -6.14 -8.40
N ASP A 59 16.41 -6.83 -9.24
CA ASP A 59 17.47 -6.20 -10.02
C ASP A 59 16.93 -5.13 -10.98
N SER A 60 15.80 -5.44 -11.62
CA SER A 60 15.14 -4.51 -12.54
C SER A 60 14.63 -3.27 -11.81
N LEU A 61 13.98 -3.44 -10.65
CA LEU A 61 13.50 -2.34 -9.81
C LEU A 61 14.65 -1.47 -9.29
N GLN A 62 15.76 -2.08 -8.84
CA GLN A 62 16.95 -1.36 -8.40
C GLN A 62 17.49 -0.48 -9.54
N SER A 63 17.54 -1.01 -10.77
CA SER A 63 18.00 -0.25 -11.93
C SER A 63 17.15 0.98 -12.26
N LEU A 64 15.89 1.02 -11.78
CA LEU A 64 14.96 2.13 -11.89
C LEU A 64 15.00 3.06 -10.67
N GLY A 65 15.91 2.81 -9.72
CA GLY A 65 16.07 3.59 -8.48
C GLY A 65 14.96 3.40 -7.47
N VAL A 66 14.20 2.31 -7.57
CA VAL A 66 13.26 1.88 -6.52
C VAL A 66 14.07 1.55 -5.28
N ASN A 67 13.66 2.07 -4.13
CA ASN A 67 14.32 1.90 -2.83
C ASN A 67 13.39 1.30 -1.76
N ALA A 68 12.16 0.95 -2.14
CA ALA A 68 11.23 0.22 -1.29
C ALA A 68 10.31 -0.67 -2.14
N ILE A 69 10.01 -1.87 -1.66
CA ILE A 69 9.01 -2.76 -2.27
C ILE A 69 7.87 -3.00 -1.29
N ILE A 70 6.64 -2.97 -1.80
CA ILE A 70 5.45 -3.32 -1.04
C ILE A 70 5.01 -4.70 -1.51
N PHE A 71 5.44 -5.75 -0.78
CA PHE A 71 5.30 -7.15 -1.17
C PHE A 71 4.07 -7.78 -0.53
N GLN A 72 3.11 -8.24 -1.35
CA GLN A 72 1.87 -8.87 -0.89
C GLN A 72 2.13 -10.30 -0.40
N VAL A 73 2.08 -10.49 0.92
CA VAL A 73 2.32 -11.80 1.55
C VAL A 73 1.05 -12.49 2.01
N ARG A 74 -0.06 -11.74 2.15
CA ARG A 74 -1.36 -12.26 2.59
C ARG A 74 -2.49 -11.75 1.68
N PRO A 75 -2.68 -12.34 0.50
CA PRO A 75 -3.70 -11.90 -0.46
C PRO A 75 -5.13 -12.31 -0.11
N THR A 76 -5.36 -13.51 0.46
CA THR A 76 -6.69 -14.09 0.69
C THR A 76 -6.73 -15.00 1.94
N ALA A 77 -6.31 -14.50 3.11
CA ALA A 77 -6.14 -15.30 4.34
C ALA A 77 -5.33 -16.59 4.08
N ASP A 78 -4.27 -16.42 3.33
CA ASP A 78 -3.29 -17.44 2.98
C ASP A 78 -1.89 -16.78 2.97
N ALA A 79 -0.84 -17.56 3.21
CA ALA A 79 0.48 -17.07 3.49
C ALA A 79 1.48 -17.35 2.35
N LEU A 80 2.26 -16.31 1.99
CA LEU A 80 3.50 -16.43 1.20
C LEU A 80 4.72 -16.28 2.12
N TYR A 81 4.63 -16.82 3.31
CA TYR A 81 5.66 -16.91 4.34
C TYR A 81 5.35 -18.14 5.21
N TYR A 82 6.31 -18.65 5.96
CA TYR A 82 6.00 -19.75 6.90
C TYR A 82 5.04 -19.27 7.97
N SER A 83 3.85 -19.83 8.00
CA SER A 83 2.80 -19.51 8.97
C SER A 83 2.19 -20.78 9.58
N GLU A 84 1.97 -20.74 10.90
CA GLU A 84 1.19 -21.75 11.61
C GLU A 84 -0.30 -21.34 11.73
N LEU A 85 -0.62 -20.09 11.37
CA LEU A 85 -1.96 -19.52 11.49
C LEU A 85 -2.79 -19.69 10.23
N GLU A 86 -2.17 -19.52 9.04
CA GLU A 86 -2.86 -19.53 7.77
C GLU A 86 -2.20 -20.49 6.77
N PRO A 87 -2.98 -21.13 5.89
CA PRO A 87 -2.45 -22.09 4.92
C PRO A 87 -1.55 -21.41 3.88
N VAL A 88 -0.64 -22.20 3.30
CA VAL A 88 0.21 -21.73 2.18
C VAL A 88 -0.64 -21.23 1.03
N SER A 89 -0.25 -20.10 0.46
CA SER A 89 -0.97 -19.47 -0.63
C SER A 89 -1.03 -20.35 -1.88
N ARG A 90 -2.24 -20.44 -2.43
CA ARG A 90 -2.49 -21.11 -3.70
C ARG A 90 -1.76 -20.45 -4.88
N TRP A 91 -1.50 -19.16 -4.79
CA TRP A 91 -0.79 -18.41 -5.82
C TRP A 91 0.67 -18.80 -5.93
N LEU A 92 1.23 -19.38 -4.86
CA LEU A 92 2.58 -19.93 -4.83
C LEU A 92 2.62 -21.39 -5.29
N THR A 93 1.69 -22.22 -4.82
CA THR A 93 1.75 -23.69 -4.96
C THR A 93 0.80 -24.28 -6.00
N GLY A 94 -0.19 -23.52 -6.46
CA GLY A 94 -1.28 -24.01 -7.30
C GLY A 94 -2.31 -24.88 -6.56
N LYS A 95 -2.08 -25.14 -5.26
CA LYS A 95 -2.97 -25.96 -4.42
C LYS A 95 -3.81 -25.06 -3.55
N THR A 96 -5.12 -25.30 -3.53
CA THR A 96 -6.03 -24.58 -2.62
C THR A 96 -5.66 -24.88 -1.18
N GLY A 97 -5.62 -23.82 -0.35
CA GLY A 97 -5.28 -23.81 1.07
C GLY A 97 -5.74 -25.05 1.83
N ARG A 98 -4.87 -26.03 1.93
CA ARG A 98 -5.00 -27.20 2.79
C ARG A 98 -3.89 -27.15 3.81
N TRP A 99 -4.21 -27.49 5.04
CA TRP A 99 -3.19 -27.78 6.03
C TRP A 99 -2.30 -28.94 5.53
N GLY A 100 -0.99 -28.85 5.79
CA GLY A 100 -0.04 -29.87 5.40
C GLY A 100 0.53 -29.76 3.98
N VAL A 101 0.17 -28.73 3.22
CA VAL A 101 0.94 -28.36 2.03
C VAL A 101 2.24 -27.73 2.47
N GLN A 102 3.35 -28.41 2.19
CA GLN A 102 4.68 -27.87 2.51
C GLN A 102 5.05 -26.75 1.54
N MET A 103 5.55 -25.67 2.11
CA MET A 103 6.17 -24.58 1.38
C MET A 103 7.62 -24.97 1.11
N PRO A 104 8.09 -25.00 -0.14
CA PRO A 104 9.44 -25.47 -0.47
C PRO A 104 10.56 -24.51 -0.04
N TYR A 105 10.24 -23.26 0.22
CA TYR A 105 11.10 -22.19 0.73
C TYR A 105 10.21 -21.08 1.31
N ASP A 106 10.78 -20.19 2.08
CA ASP A 106 10.06 -19.01 2.60
C ASP A 106 10.21 -17.83 1.64
N PRO A 107 9.13 -17.43 0.91
CA PRO A 107 9.19 -16.30 -0.01
C PRO A 107 9.50 -14.97 0.67
N LEU A 108 8.97 -14.72 1.87
CA LEU A 108 9.21 -13.47 2.58
C LEU A 108 10.66 -13.36 3.03
N GLU A 109 11.26 -14.42 3.57
CA GLU A 109 12.66 -14.44 3.95
C GLU A 109 13.60 -14.25 2.73
N LEU A 110 13.27 -14.88 1.59
CA LEU A 110 13.99 -14.65 0.33
C LEU A 110 13.94 -13.17 -0.07
N VAL A 111 12.75 -12.58 -0.07
CA VAL A 111 12.54 -11.19 -0.50
C VAL A 111 13.26 -10.22 0.43
N LEU A 112 13.19 -10.40 1.74
CA LEU A 112 13.90 -9.59 2.73
C LEU A 112 15.40 -9.61 2.48
N ARG A 113 16.00 -10.80 2.44
CA ARG A 113 17.45 -10.95 2.20
C ARG A 113 17.88 -10.28 0.91
N GLU A 114 17.17 -10.51 -0.18
CA GLU A 114 17.55 -10.04 -1.50
C GLU A 114 17.28 -8.55 -1.73
N ALA A 115 16.20 -8.02 -1.15
CA ALA A 115 15.86 -6.59 -1.23
C ALA A 115 16.82 -5.76 -0.36
N HIS A 116 17.07 -6.17 0.89
CA HIS A 116 18.01 -5.50 1.78
C HIS A 116 19.44 -5.49 1.22
N ALA A 117 19.88 -6.60 0.59
CA ALA A 117 21.18 -6.65 -0.09
C ALA A 117 21.29 -5.64 -1.25
N ARG A 118 20.17 -5.15 -1.77
CA ARG A 118 20.08 -4.13 -2.83
C ARG A 118 19.77 -2.73 -2.29
N GLY A 119 19.71 -2.56 -0.97
CA GLY A 119 19.39 -1.28 -0.31
C GLY A 119 17.93 -0.87 -0.46
N MET A 120 17.01 -1.84 -0.57
CA MET A 120 15.56 -1.60 -0.63
C MET A 120 14.88 -2.00 0.67
N GLU A 121 13.97 -1.16 1.16
CA GLU A 121 13.04 -1.50 2.23
C GLU A 121 12.00 -2.53 1.75
N VAL A 122 11.51 -3.36 2.68
CA VAL A 122 10.44 -4.34 2.43
C VAL A 122 9.24 -4.04 3.31
N HIS A 123 8.18 -3.54 2.69
CA HIS A 123 6.89 -3.29 3.31
C HIS A 123 5.99 -4.49 3.06
N VAL A 124 5.61 -5.20 4.11
CA VAL A 124 4.83 -6.43 4.03
C VAL A 124 3.35 -6.09 3.88
N TRP A 125 2.77 -6.41 2.73
CA TRP A 125 1.39 -6.06 2.40
C TRP A 125 0.43 -7.21 2.69
N LEU A 126 -0.61 -6.88 3.49
CA LEU A 126 -1.71 -7.77 3.84
C LEU A 126 -3.06 -7.18 3.37
N ASN A 127 -3.94 -8.05 2.82
CA ASN A 127 -5.37 -7.73 2.75
C ASN A 127 -6.04 -8.22 4.04
N PRO A 128 -6.52 -7.33 4.94
CA PRO A 128 -6.92 -7.76 6.28
C PRO A 128 -8.18 -8.65 6.29
N TYR A 129 -9.16 -8.37 5.45
CA TYR A 129 -10.48 -9.01 5.54
C TYR A 129 -10.86 -9.96 4.41
N ARG A 130 -10.16 -9.89 3.27
CA ARG A 130 -10.48 -10.71 2.11
C ARG A 130 -10.09 -12.17 2.31
N LEU A 131 -11.06 -13.10 2.19
CA LEU A 131 -10.85 -14.54 2.31
C LEU A 131 -10.77 -15.25 0.95
N THR A 132 -11.46 -14.74 -0.08
CA THR A 132 -11.41 -15.31 -1.44
C THR A 132 -11.44 -14.22 -2.51
N LEU A 133 -11.17 -14.59 -3.73
CA LEU A 133 -11.61 -13.80 -4.88
C LEU A 133 -13.07 -14.14 -5.23
N LYS A 134 -13.67 -13.30 -6.07
CA LYS A 134 -15.05 -13.51 -6.54
C LYS A 134 -15.18 -14.88 -7.23
N ASP A 135 -16.28 -15.56 -6.93
CA ASP A 135 -16.64 -16.89 -7.46
C ASP A 135 -15.66 -18.02 -7.05
N TYR A 136 -14.73 -17.76 -6.11
CA TYR A 136 -13.89 -18.81 -5.51
C TYR A 136 -14.55 -19.36 -4.23
N PRO A 137 -14.53 -20.68 -4.02
CA PRO A 137 -15.01 -21.27 -2.78
C PRO A 137 -14.09 -20.90 -1.62
N LEU A 138 -14.66 -20.81 -0.42
CA LEU A 138 -13.86 -20.66 0.81
C LEU A 138 -13.04 -21.94 1.00
N PRO A 139 -11.68 -21.84 1.10
CA PRO A 139 -10.84 -23.01 1.31
C PRO A 139 -11.19 -23.72 2.61
N GLU A 140 -11.12 -25.07 2.63
CA GLU A 140 -11.50 -25.89 3.80
C GLU A 140 -10.71 -25.51 5.05
N ALA A 141 -9.41 -25.33 4.91
CA ALA A 141 -8.54 -24.92 6.02
C ALA A 141 -8.94 -23.56 6.60
N THR A 142 -9.21 -22.58 5.74
CA THR A 142 -9.69 -21.25 6.15
C THR A 142 -11.08 -21.32 6.75
N ALA A 143 -11.98 -22.14 6.16
CA ALA A 143 -13.34 -22.32 6.65
C ALA A 143 -13.37 -22.92 8.05
N HIS A 144 -12.47 -23.85 8.36
CA HIS A 144 -12.41 -24.49 9.67
C HIS A 144 -12.19 -23.48 10.80
N VAL A 145 -11.33 -22.47 10.57
CA VAL A 145 -10.94 -21.48 11.58
C VAL A 145 -11.81 -20.22 11.54
N LEU A 146 -12.09 -19.71 10.33
CA LEU A 146 -12.59 -18.35 10.13
C LEU A 146 -14.04 -18.24 9.65
N LYS A 147 -14.72 -19.36 9.34
CA LYS A 147 -16.09 -19.32 8.82
C LYS A 147 -17.09 -18.66 9.76
N ALA A 148 -16.93 -18.84 11.07
CA ALA A 148 -17.79 -18.22 12.08
C ALA A 148 -17.65 -16.67 12.11
N CYS A 149 -16.51 -16.16 11.66
CA CYS A 149 -16.20 -14.73 11.59
C CYS A 149 -16.40 -14.15 10.18
N ALA A 150 -16.91 -14.92 9.23
CA ALA A 150 -16.99 -14.55 7.84
C ALA A 150 -18.43 -14.32 7.36
N PHE A 151 -18.56 -13.49 6.34
CA PHE A 151 -19.76 -13.35 5.52
C PHE A 151 -19.45 -13.45 4.04
N GLN A 152 -20.48 -13.72 3.23
CA GLN A 152 -20.37 -13.69 1.78
C GLN A 152 -21.04 -12.43 1.22
N TYR A 153 -20.32 -11.71 0.35
CA TYR A 153 -20.81 -10.53 -0.34
C TYR A 153 -20.46 -10.60 -1.83
N ASN A 154 -21.47 -10.53 -2.69
CA ASN A 154 -21.30 -10.62 -4.15
C ASN A 154 -20.42 -11.80 -4.60
N ASN A 155 -20.72 -13.01 -4.11
CA ASN A 155 -19.99 -14.26 -4.36
C ASN A 155 -18.52 -14.27 -3.94
N GLN A 156 -18.16 -13.44 -2.98
CA GLN A 156 -16.82 -13.37 -2.41
C GLN A 156 -16.90 -13.42 -0.87
N TRP A 157 -15.98 -14.12 -0.24
CA TRP A 157 -15.92 -14.24 1.21
C TRP A 157 -15.00 -13.18 1.83
N TYR A 158 -15.47 -12.62 2.94
CA TYR A 158 -14.76 -11.63 3.75
C TYR A 158 -14.90 -11.95 5.22
N LEU A 159 -13.91 -11.61 6.02
CA LEU A 159 -14.06 -11.51 7.47
C LEU A 159 -14.99 -10.34 7.80
N ASP A 160 -15.78 -10.50 8.85
CA ASP A 160 -16.65 -9.45 9.37
C ASP A 160 -15.84 -8.51 10.29
N PRO A 161 -15.61 -7.25 9.89
CA PRO A 161 -14.82 -6.32 10.70
C PRO A 161 -15.44 -5.98 12.06
N GLY A 162 -16.74 -6.23 12.23
CA GLY A 162 -17.46 -5.99 13.47
C GLY A 162 -17.30 -7.07 14.53
N LYS A 163 -16.62 -8.18 14.22
CA LYS A 163 -16.39 -9.28 15.16
C LYS A 163 -15.05 -9.15 15.87
N GLU A 164 -15.05 -9.25 17.18
CA GLU A 164 -13.84 -9.19 18.02
C GLU A 164 -12.86 -10.31 17.66
N ASP A 165 -13.36 -11.53 17.39
CA ASP A 165 -12.50 -12.64 16.94
C ASP A 165 -11.79 -12.34 15.61
N THR A 166 -12.42 -11.58 14.70
CA THR A 166 -11.77 -11.11 13.46
C THR A 166 -10.61 -10.18 13.76
N GLN A 167 -10.82 -9.21 14.64
CA GLN A 167 -9.78 -8.24 15.01
C GLN A 167 -8.62 -8.94 15.71
N ALA A 168 -8.93 -9.82 16.68
CA ALA A 168 -7.93 -10.64 17.36
C ALA A 168 -7.11 -11.50 16.37
N TRP A 169 -7.77 -12.12 15.39
CA TRP A 169 -7.09 -12.91 14.35
C TRP A 169 -6.11 -12.10 13.54
N ILE A 170 -6.51 -10.92 13.06
CA ILE A 170 -5.63 -10.04 12.27
C ILE A 170 -4.44 -9.57 13.12
N CYS A 171 -4.67 -9.22 14.38
CA CYS A 171 -3.59 -8.87 15.30
C CYS A 171 -2.62 -10.03 15.51
N MET A 172 -3.08 -11.28 15.65
CA MET A 172 -2.22 -12.46 15.76
C MET A 172 -1.37 -12.66 14.49
N VAL A 173 -1.97 -12.53 13.29
CA VAL A 173 -1.25 -12.65 12.02
C VAL A 173 -0.15 -11.59 11.90
N VAL A 174 -0.47 -10.33 12.21
CA VAL A 174 0.52 -9.24 12.17
C VAL A 174 1.61 -9.44 13.23
N SER A 175 1.24 -9.84 14.45
CA SER A 175 2.21 -10.16 15.52
C SER A 175 3.18 -11.25 15.11
N ASP A 176 2.68 -12.31 14.46
CA ASP A 176 3.49 -13.44 13.97
C ASP A 176 4.54 -12.96 12.96
N ILE A 177 4.14 -12.12 12.01
CA ILE A 177 5.05 -11.57 10.99
C ILE A 177 6.07 -10.63 11.63
N VAL A 178 5.62 -9.64 12.40
CA VAL A 178 6.52 -8.63 13.01
C VAL A 178 7.54 -9.29 13.94
N SER A 179 7.13 -10.28 14.72
CA SER A 179 8.02 -10.95 15.68
C SER A 179 9.13 -11.76 15.00
N ARG A 180 8.84 -12.38 13.84
CA ARG A 180 9.75 -13.36 13.24
C ARG A 180 10.61 -12.84 12.09
N TYR A 181 10.16 -11.79 11.40
CA TYR A 181 10.81 -11.30 10.19
C TYR A 181 11.40 -9.91 10.40
N ASP A 182 12.54 -9.64 9.77
CA ASP A 182 13.23 -8.35 9.76
C ASP A 182 12.64 -7.43 8.69
N ILE A 183 11.37 -7.04 8.89
CA ILE A 183 10.60 -6.20 7.97
C ILE A 183 10.76 -4.73 8.31
N ASP A 184 10.64 -3.85 7.31
CA ASP A 184 10.69 -2.40 7.50
C ASP A 184 9.32 -1.79 7.78
N ALA A 185 8.26 -2.41 7.25
CA ALA A 185 6.89 -1.96 7.50
C ALA A 185 5.83 -3.05 7.35
N ILE A 186 4.69 -2.86 8.03
CA ILE A 186 3.41 -3.47 7.70
C ILE A 186 2.62 -2.51 6.81
N HIS A 187 2.02 -3.02 5.74
CA HIS A 187 1.23 -2.25 4.79
C HIS A 187 -0.14 -2.89 4.56
N MET A 188 -1.19 -2.06 4.56
CA MET A 188 -2.53 -2.50 4.15
C MET A 188 -3.05 -1.62 3.02
N ASP A 189 -3.89 -2.19 2.17
CA ASP A 189 -4.57 -1.48 1.10
C ASP A 189 -5.91 -0.86 1.54
N ASP A 190 -6.80 -0.61 0.59
CA ASP A 190 -8.09 0.04 0.81
C ASP A 190 -9.25 -0.95 1.03
N TYR A 191 -9.00 -2.27 1.09
CA TYR A 191 -10.04 -3.30 1.24
C TYR A 191 -10.41 -3.55 2.70
N PHE A 192 -10.86 -2.50 3.44
CA PHE A 192 -11.38 -2.65 4.80
C PHE A 192 -12.80 -3.22 4.81
N TYR A 193 -13.74 -2.55 4.19
CA TYR A 193 -15.03 -3.13 3.82
C TYR A 193 -15.06 -3.43 2.32
N PRO A 194 -15.93 -4.38 1.87
CA PRO A 194 -16.06 -4.66 0.44
C PRO A 194 -16.47 -3.43 -0.36
N TYR A 195 -15.94 -3.30 -1.57
CA TYR A 195 -16.39 -2.27 -2.50
C TYR A 195 -17.90 -2.36 -2.74
N PRO A 196 -18.62 -1.24 -2.73
CA PRO A 196 -20.07 -1.24 -2.91
C PRO A 196 -20.45 -1.80 -4.28
N VAL A 197 -21.38 -2.75 -4.27
CA VAL A 197 -21.97 -3.35 -5.48
C VAL A 197 -23.44 -3.01 -5.52
N LYS A 198 -23.89 -2.42 -6.64
CA LYS A 198 -25.29 -2.03 -6.82
C LYS A 198 -26.23 -3.22 -6.55
N GLY A 199 -27.20 -3.03 -5.68
CA GLY A 199 -28.20 -4.05 -5.32
C GLY A 199 -27.72 -5.04 -4.24
N HIS A 200 -26.52 -4.87 -3.67
CA HIS A 200 -26.01 -5.68 -2.57
C HIS A 200 -25.83 -4.81 -1.33
N SER A 201 -26.23 -5.33 -0.18
CA SER A 201 -25.97 -4.75 1.14
C SER A 201 -24.91 -5.60 1.87
N ILE A 202 -24.06 -4.97 2.65
CA ILE A 202 -23.09 -5.67 3.50
C ILE A 202 -23.90 -6.47 4.54
N PRO A 203 -23.66 -7.77 4.71
CA PRO A 203 -24.49 -8.65 5.55
C PRO A 203 -24.03 -8.70 7.02
N ASP A 204 -23.66 -7.54 7.59
CA ASP A 204 -23.17 -7.36 8.95
C ASP A 204 -24.23 -6.81 9.95
N ARG A 205 -25.49 -6.68 9.51
CA ARG A 205 -26.58 -6.13 10.34
C ARG A 205 -26.78 -6.93 11.62
N ALA A 206 -26.73 -8.25 11.57
CA ALA A 206 -26.88 -9.09 12.77
C ALA A 206 -25.74 -8.88 13.77
N THR A 207 -24.51 -8.67 13.28
CA THR A 207 -23.36 -8.35 14.13
C THR A 207 -23.52 -6.99 14.80
N TYR A 208 -24.00 -5.98 14.05
CA TYR A 208 -24.33 -4.65 14.58
C TYR A 208 -25.41 -4.72 15.66
N GLU A 209 -26.52 -5.42 15.40
CA GLU A 209 -27.65 -5.54 16.34
C GLU A 209 -27.27 -6.30 17.62
N ALA A 210 -26.36 -7.27 17.52
CA ALA A 210 -25.84 -8.00 18.67
C ALA A 210 -24.92 -7.16 19.57
N ASN A 211 -24.13 -6.24 18.99
CA ASN A 211 -23.22 -5.37 19.75
C ASN A 211 -23.08 -3.98 19.09
N PRO A 212 -24.05 -3.08 19.24
CA PRO A 212 -24.04 -1.75 18.64
C PRO A 212 -23.05 -0.80 19.32
N ARG A 213 -22.47 -1.13 20.44
CA ARG A 213 -21.51 -0.27 21.22
C ARG A 213 -21.97 1.18 21.40
N GLY A 214 -23.29 1.43 21.48
CA GLY A 214 -23.88 2.77 21.63
C GLY A 214 -24.06 3.55 20.34
N PHE A 215 -23.66 3.02 19.18
CA PHE A 215 -23.90 3.67 17.89
C PHE A 215 -25.35 3.49 17.43
N SER A 216 -26.03 4.58 17.11
CA SER A 216 -27.36 4.56 16.51
C SER A 216 -27.33 4.40 14.97
N ASN A 217 -26.19 4.63 14.36
CA ASN A 217 -25.97 4.56 12.91
C ASN A 217 -24.96 3.44 12.59
N ILE A 218 -25.37 2.48 11.76
CA ILE A 218 -24.51 1.34 11.36
C ILE A 218 -23.26 1.80 10.60
N ASN A 219 -23.29 2.90 9.85
CA ASN A 219 -22.12 3.39 9.14
C ASN A 219 -21.06 3.97 10.09
N ASP A 220 -21.48 4.60 11.18
CA ASP A 220 -20.57 5.06 12.22
C ASP A 220 -19.96 3.88 12.98
N TRP A 221 -20.76 2.85 13.27
CA TRP A 221 -20.29 1.60 13.86
C TRP A 221 -19.28 0.86 12.95
N ARG A 222 -19.50 0.85 11.63
CA ARG A 222 -18.54 0.26 10.68
C ARG A 222 -17.21 1.02 10.68
N ARG A 223 -17.25 2.36 10.72
CA ARG A 223 -16.03 3.18 10.83
C ARG A 223 -15.29 2.90 12.13
N ASP A 224 -16.03 2.77 13.22
CA ASP A 224 -15.44 2.43 14.52
C ASP A 224 -14.78 1.04 14.52
N ASN A 225 -15.35 0.04 13.81
CA ASN A 225 -14.71 -1.26 13.64
C ASN A 225 -13.34 -1.14 12.96
N VAL A 226 -13.26 -0.34 11.87
CA VAL A 226 -12.00 -0.14 11.16
C VAL A 226 -11.03 0.73 11.97
N ASN A 227 -11.51 1.79 12.63
CA ASN A 227 -10.68 2.60 13.51
C ASN A 227 -10.06 1.77 14.65
N THR A 228 -10.83 0.84 15.20
CA THR A 228 -10.38 -0.02 16.30
C THR A 228 -9.22 -0.91 15.85
N ILE A 229 -9.34 -1.63 14.71
CA ILE A 229 -8.27 -2.50 14.26
C ILE A 229 -7.00 -1.69 13.89
N ILE A 230 -7.13 -0.52 13.27
CA ILE A 230 -5.96 0.31 12.95
C ILE A 230 -5.21 0.74 14.20
N ARG A 231 -5.94 1.20 15.22
CA ARG A 231 -5.34 1.57 16.52
C ARG A 231 -4.69 0.38 17.22
N GLU A 232 -5.34 -0.79 17.21
CA GLU A 232 -4.80 -2.02 17.80
C GLU A 232 -3.54 -2.48 17.09
N LEU A 233 -3.54 -2.47 15.75
CA LEU A 233 -2.37 -2.82 14.95
C LEU A 233 -1.20 -1.87 15.18
N HIS A 234 -1.45 -0.57 15.25
CA HIS A 234 -0.43 0.40 15.63
C HIS A 234 0.22 0.01 16.97
N THR A 235 -0.62 -0.27 17.97
CA THR A 235 -0.14 -0.66 19.31
C THR A 235 0.66 -1.96 19.26
N VAL A 236 0.18 -2.98 18.57
CA VAL A 236 0.82 -4.29 18.44
C VAL A 236 2.18 -4.16 17.75
N ILE A 237 2.23 -3.50 16.60
CA ILE A 237 3.46 -3.34 15.80
C ILE A 237 4.54 -2.63 16.62
N HIS A 238 4.24 -1.45 17.15
CA HIS A 238 5.24 -0.64 17.84
C HIS A 238 5.61 -1.17 19.24
N SER A 239 4.74 -2.00 19.87
CA SER A 239 5.11 -2.70 21.10
C SER A 239 6.09 -3.84 20.84
N LEU A 240 6.05 -4.47 19.67
CA LEU A 240 6.94 -5.57 19.29
C LEU A 240 8.26 -5.04 18.71
N LYS A 241 8.16 -4.11 17.76
CA LYS A 241 9.30 -3.48 17.07
C LYS A 241 8.99 -2.01 16.78
N PRO A 242 9.47 -1.08 17.63
CA PRO A 242 9.17 0.36 17.49
C PRO A 242 9.63 0.97 16.16
N GLU A 243 10.64 0.36 15.50
CA GLU A 243 11.20 0.79 14.23
C GLU A 243 10.37 0.38 13.02
N VAL A 244 9.51 -0.65 13.15
CA VAL A 244 8.67 -1.13 12.05
C VAL A 244 7.52 -0.15 11.80
N GLN A 245 7.45 0.38 10.59
CA GLN A 245 6.44 1.35 10.20
C GLN A 245 5.09 0.68 9.92
N PHE A 246 4.00 1.42 10.11
CA PHE A 246 2.67 0.99 9.71
C PHE A 246 2.08 1.94 8.68
N GLY A 247 1.79 1.46 7.48
CA GLY A 247 1.29 2.28 6.37
C GLY A 247 0.04 1.74 5.71
N ILE A 248 -0.70 2.68 5.10
CA ILE A 248 -1.96 2.39 4.41
C ILE A 248 -1.93 2.98 3.00
N SER A 249 -2.40 2.20 1.99
CA SER A 249 -2.70 2.74 0.67
C SER A 249 -4.21 2.82 0.44
N PRO A 250 -4.85 3.92 0.86
CA PRO A 250 -6.29 4.10 0.73
C PRO A 250 -6.69 4.38 -0.72
N PHE A 251 -7.99 4.21 -1.02
CA PHE A 251 -8.58 4.73 -2.24
C PHE A 251 -8.28 6.24 -2.39
N GLY A 252 -8.07 6.73 -3.61
CA GLY A 252 -7.55 8.06 -3.85
C GLY A 252 -8.45 9.24 -3.43
N VAL A 253 -9.71 8.98 -3.09
CA VAL A 253 -10.68 10.01 -2.66
C VAL A 253 -11.18 9.69 -1.26
N TYR A 254 -10.88 10.60 -0.31
CA TYR A 254 -11.36 10.46 1.06
C TYR A 254 -12.87 10.66 1.16
N ARG A 255 -13.39 11.80 0.69
CA ARG A 255 -14.81 12.15 0.57
C ARG A 255 -15.07 13.03 -0.65
N ASN A 256 -16.31 13.02 -1.13
CA ASN A 256 -16.74 13.98 -2.15
C ASN A 256 -16.80 15.39 -1.56
N ASP A 257 -16.31 16.39 -2.34
CA ASP A 257 -16.29 17.80 -1.96
C ASP A 257 -16.64 18.66 -3.18
N SER A 258 -17.84 19.25 -3.15
CA SER A 258 -18.33 20.09 -4.25
C SER A 258 -17.58 21.41 -4.36
N THR A 259 -16.97 21.93 -3.29
CA THR A 259 -16.22 23.19 -3.28
C THR A 259 -14.91 23.06 -4.03
N LEU A 260 -14.29 21.87 -3.96
CA LEU A 260 -13.07 21.50 -4.69
C LEU A 260 -13.38 20.79 -6.03
N GLY A 261 -14.66 20.59 -6.34
CA GLY A 261 -15.08 19.84 -7.54
C GLY A 261 -14.79 18.34 -7.47
N ILE A 262 -14.52 17.79 -6.29
CA ILE A 262 -14.25 16.36 -6.08
C ILE A 262 -15.58 15.60 -6.10
N ARG A 263 -15.69 14.65 -7.05
CA ARG A 263 -16.87 13.80 -7.22
C ARG A 263 -16.44 12.42 -7.74
N ALA A 264 -16.23 11.50 -6.84
CA ALA A 264 -15.95 10.08 -7.12
C ALA A 264 -17.23 9.25 -6.98
N GLY A 265 -17.24 8.08 -7.61
CA GLY A 265 -18.31 7.09 -7.44
C GLY A 265 -18.18 6.27 -6.15
N MET A 266 -17.05 6.34 -5.47
CA MET A 266 -16.72 5.68 -4.20
C MET A 266 -15.72 6.54 -3.43
N THR A 267 -15.77 6.46 -2.10
CA THR A 267 -14.92 7.21 -1.19
C THR A 267 -14.47 6.34 -0.02
N ASN A 268 -13.36 6.72 0.63
CA ASN A 268 -12.88 5.99 1.82
C ASN A 268 -13.88 6.08 2.98
N TYR A 269 -14.30 7.29 3.32
CA TYR A 269 -15.10 7.55 4.53
C TYR A 269 -16.52 7.01 4.44
N ASP A 270 -17.20 7.27 3.30
CA ASP A 270 -18.64 6.99 3.19
C ASP A 270 -18.91 5.56 2.70
N ASP A 271 -18.03 4.98 1.88
CA ASP A 271 -18.26 3.69 1.21
C ASP A 271 -17.38 2.55 1.76
N LEU A 272 -16.13 2.85 2.13
CA LEU A 272 -15.19 1.86 2.67
C LEU A 272 -15.07 1.93 4.19
N TYR A 273 -15.76 2.89 4.81
CA TYR A 273 -15.79 3.10 6.26
C TYR A 273 -14.40 3.29 6.88
N ALA A 274 -13.48 3.87 6.12
CA ALA A 274 -12.10 4.09 6.49
C ALA A 274 -11.85 5.59 6.73
N ASP A 275 -11.60 5.97 7.99
CA ASP A 275 -11.34 7.35 8.40
C ASP A 275 -9.85 7.65 8.43
N ILE A 276 -9.24 7.69 7.23
CA ILE A 276 -7.79 7.86 7.07
C ILE A 276 -7.28 9.15 7.71
N VAL A 277 -8.08 10.23 7.63
CA VAL A 277 -7.72 11.53 8.22
C VAL A 277 -7.60 11.42 9.74
N LEU A 278 -8.53 10.71 10.38
CA LEU A 278 -8.44 10.42 11.82
C LEU A 278 -7.16 9.66 12.13
N TRP A 279 -6.84 8.62 11.37
CA TRP A 279 -5.66 7.78 11.64
C TRP A 279 -4.35 8.54 11.52
N MET A 280 -4.24 9.44 10.51
CA MET A 280 -3.09 10.33 10.37
C MET A 280 -2.99 11.34 11.52
N LYS A 281 -4.13 11.95 11.90
CA LYS A 281 -4.20 12.94 12.96
C LYS A 281 -3.85 12.37 14.34
N GLU A 282 -4.29 11.16 14.64
CA GLU A 282 -4.02 10.48 15.90
C GLU A 282 -2.66 9.76 15.91
N GLY A 283 -1.93 9.78 14.78
CA GLY A 283 -0.64 9.10 14.66
C GLY A 283 -0.74 7.58 14.71
N TRP A 284 -1.86 6.99 14.28
CA TRP A 284 -2.02 5.52 14.26
C TRP A 284 -1.38 4.89 13.02
N ILE A 285 -0.96 5.68 12.05
CA ILE A 285 -0.22 5.24 10.88
C ILE A 285 0.99 6.14 10.65
N ASP A 286 2.12 5.57 10.22
CA ASP A 286 3.38 6.26 10.00
C ASP A 286 3.48 6.89 8.61
N TYR A 287 2.80 6.26 7.63
CA TYR A 287 2.75 6.79 6.27
C TYR A 287 1.45 6.43 5.55
N VAL A 288 1.11 7.21 4.55
CA VAL A 288 -0.06 7.01 3.70
C VAL A 288 0.32 7.07 2.22
N VAL A 289 -0.28 6.19 1.40
CA VAL A 289 -0.03 6.10 -0.05
C VAL A 289 -1.36 6.12 -0.82
N PRO A 290 -2.07 7.27 -0.90
CA PRO A 290 -3.34 7.34 -1.61
C PRO A 290 -3.18 6.96 -3.09
N GLN A 291 -4.10 6.14 -3.60
CA GLN A 291 -4.09 5.59 -4.95
C GLN A 291 -4.66 6.59 -5.97
N LEU A 292 -3.83 7.55 -6.42
CA LEU A 292 -4.26 8.59 -7.37
C LEU A 292 -4.14 8.12 -8.82
N TYR A 293 -5.01 7.19 -9.21
CA TYR A 293 -4.93 6.49 -10.50
C TYR A 293 -5.68 7.20 -11.64
N TRP A 294 -5.76 8.53 -11.60
CA TRP A 294 -6.39 9.38 -12.62
C TRP A 294 -5.39 10.36 -13.21
N GLU A 295 -5.71 10.89 -14.41
CA GLU A 295 -4.91 11.91 -15.07
C GLU A 295 -5.09 13.31 -14.47
N ILE A 296 -4.10 14.18 -14.63
CA ILE A 296 -4.20 15.59 -14.33
C ILE A 296 -5.24 16.23 -15.27
N GLY A 297 -6.21 16.95 -14.71
CA GLY A 297 -7.29 17.59 -15.44
C GLY A 297 -8.55 16.74 -15.57
N ARG A 298 -8.62 15.53 -14.95
CA ARG A 298 -9.81 14.70 -15.01
C ARG A 298 -10.95 15.28 -14.16
N LYS A 299 -12.06 15.59 -14.82
CA LYS A 299 -13.24 16.14 -14.13
C LYS A 299 -13.71 15.21 -12.99
N GLY A 300 -13.86 15.76 -11.79
CA GLY A 300 -14.37 15.08 -10.60
C GLY A 300 -13.30 14.33 -9.79
N VAL A 301 -12.22 13.88 -10.43
CA VAL A 301 -11.11 13.18 -9.77
C VAL A 301 -9.77 13.62 -10.37
N ASP A 302 -9.57 14.94 -10.41
CA ASP A 302 -8.33 15.52 -10.92
C ASP A 302 -7.15 15.17 -10.01
N TYR A 303 -6.12 14.56 -10.58
CA TYR A 303 -4.91 14.17 -9.87
C TYR A 303 -4.30 15.33 -9.07
N ALA A 304 -4.16 16.50 -9.70
CA ALA A 304 -3.51 17.65 -9.05
C ALA A 304 -4.31 18.16 -7.85
N THR A 305 -5.64 18.21 -7.97
CA THR A 305 -6.54 18.58 -6.88
C THR A 305 -6.45 17.59 -5.73
N LEU A 306 -6.48 16.29 -6.03
CA LEU A 306 -6.41 15.24 -5.02
C LEU A 306 -5.04 15.20 -4.32
N ALA A 307 -3.94 15.34 -5.06
CA ALA A 307 -2.60 15.35 -4.48
C ALA A 307 -2.41 16.52 -3.49
N ARG A 308 -2.89 17.71 -3.83
CA ARG A 308 -2.91 18.86 -2.90
C ARG A 308 -3.79 18.58 -1.70
N TRP A 309 -5.00 18.03 -1.92
CA TRP A 309 -5.90 17.71 -0.82
C TRP A 309 -5.25 16.76 0.20
N TRP A 310 -4.58 15.71 -0.28
CA TRP A 310 -3.86 14.79 0.61
C TRP A 310 -2.70 15.45 1.33
N ALA A 311 -1.97 16.35 0.67
CA ALA A 311 -0.90 17.12 1.30
C ALA A 311 -1.42 18.03 2.42
N ASP A 312 -2.48 18.78 2.15
CA ASP A 312 -3.10 19.70 3.11
C ASP A 312 -3.70 18.98 4.33
N ASN A 313 -4.04 17.69 4.19
CA ASN A 313 -4.67 16.87 5.23
C ASN A 313 -3.76 15.75 5.76
N SER A 314 -2.45 15.81 5.51
CA SER A 314 -1.50 14.75 5.94
C SER A 314 -1.21 14.78 7.45
N HIS A 315 -1.46 15.89 8.14
CA HIS A 315 -1.25 16.07 9.59
C HIS A 315 0.16 15.67 10.08
N GLY A 316 1.18 15.80 9.22
CA GLY A 316 2.56 15.38 9.52
C GLY A 316 2.85 13.90 9.29
N CYS A 317 1.86 13.08 8.94
CA CYS A 317 2.08 11.72 8.45
C CYS A 317 2.85 11.74 7.12
N ARG A 318 3.79 10.81 6.93
CA ARG A 318 4.54 10.73 5.67
C ARG A 318 3.61 10.43 4.51
N LEU A 319 3.65 11.29 3.49
CA LEU A 319 2.78 11.18 2.32
C LEU A 319 3.60 10.73 1.10
N TYR A 320 3.24 9.57 0.55
CA TYR A 320 3.70 9.08 -0.74
C TYR A 320 2.49 8.98 -1.67
N ILE A 321 2.67 9.17 -2.98
CA ILE A 321 1.54 9.10 -3.92
C ILE A 321 1.59 7.81 -4.74
N GLY A 322 0.48 7.08 -4.75
CA GLY A 322 0.27 5.91 -5.61
C GLY A 322 0.10 6.31 -7.07
N ILE A 323 0.96 5.77 -7.93
CA ILE A 323 1.03 6.03 -9.37
C ILE A 323 0.62 4.78 -10.15
N ALA A 324 -0.05 4.95 -11.31
CA ALA A 324 -0.67 3.86 -12.07
C ALA A 324 0.00 3.60 -13.44
N PRO A 325 1.23 3.05 -13.52
CA PRO A 325 1.87 2.72 -14.81
C PRO A 325 1.06 1.71 -15.64
N TYR A 326 0.22 0.85 -15.03
CA TYR A 326 -0.65 -0.07 -15.76
C TYR A 326 -1.61 0.63 -16.74
N ARG A 327 -1.94 1.91 -16.51
CA ARG A 327 -2.76 2.71 -17.43
C ARG A 327 -2.12 2.87 -18.81
N LEU A 328 -0.81 2.79 -18.89
CA LEU A 328 -0.06 2.90 -20.14
C LEU A 328 -0.06 1.61 -20.96
N LEU A 329 -0.42 0.47 -20.37
CA LEU A 329 -0.47 -0.83 -21.08
C LEU A 329 -1.64 -0.92 -22.06
N ASN A 330 -2.73 -0.20 -21.79
CA ASN A 330 -3.91 -0.25 -22.65
C ASN A 330 -3.64 0.44 -23.98
N GLN A 331 -3.88 -0.27 -25.08
CA GLN A 331 -3.86 0.36 -26.40
C GLN A 331 -4.98 1.41 -26.45
N PRO A 332 -4.66 2.69 -26.77
CA PRO A 332 -5.69 3.70 -26.85
C PRO A 332 -6.64 3.36 -28.00
N THR A 333 -7.92 3.21 -27.69
CA THR A 333 -8.98 3.17 -28.70
C THR A 333 -8.97 4.48 -29.50
N ALA A 334 -9.63 4.50 -30.66
CA ALA A 334 -9.70 5.73 -31.49
C ALA A 334 -10.17 6.97 -30.71
N LYS A 335 -11.07 6.76 -29.69
CA LYS A 335 -11.53 7.82 -28.78
C LYS A 335 -10.51 8.18 -27.69
N GLN A 336 -9.52 7.34 -27.43
CA GLN A 336 -8.51 7.52 -26.39
C GLN A 336 -7.16 8.04 -26.94
N LYS A 337 -7.04 8.24 -28.25
CA LYS A 337 -5.82 8.79 -28.86
C LYS A 337 -5.47 10.19 -28.33
N THR A 338 -6.45 10.92 -27.82
CA THR A 338 -6.29 12.22 -27.15
C THR A 338 -6.20 12.08 -25.62
N SER A 339 -6.25 10.87 -25.08
CA SER A 339 -6.11 10.61 -23.64
C SER A 339 -4.70 10.98 -23.18
N ALA A 340 -4.59 11.52 -21.98
CA ALA A 340 -3.31 11.76 -21.31
C ALA A 340 -2.44 10.50 -21.22
N TRP A 341 -3.06 9.33 -21.16
CA TRP A 341 -2.41 8.02 -21.11
C TRP A 341 -1.94 7.49 -22.48
N ALA A 342 -2.21 8.21 -23.56
CA ALA A 342 -1.76 7.81 -24.89
C ALA A 342 -0.22 7.88 -25.05
N THR A 343 0.45 8.63 -24.19
CA THR A 343 1.91 8.73 -24.11
C THR A 343 2.39 8.48 -22.69
N GLY A 344 3.68 8.21 -22.47
CA GLY A 344 4.28 8.11 -21.13
C GLY A 344 4.31 9.42 -20.34
N ASN A 345 4.00 10.54 -20.98
CA ASN A 345 4.17 11.89 -20.44
C ASN A 345 3.29 12.15 -19.21
N GLU A 346 2.12 11.49 -19.09
CA GLU A 346 1.23 11.74 -17.97
C GLU A 346 1.88 11.37 -16.63
N ILE A 347 2.51 10.20 -16.54
CA ILE A 347 3.22 9.81 -15.29
C ILE A 347 4.32 10.82 -14.99
N MET A 348 5.12 11.22 -15.98
CA MET A 348 6.18 12.21 -15.78
C MET A 348 5.64 13.60 -15.40
N ARG A 349 4.43 13.98 -15.83
CA ARG A 349 3.73 15.18 -15.38
C ARG A 349 3.32 15.08 -13.93
N GLN A 350 2.77 13.93 -13.51
CA GLN A 350 2.39 13.64 -12.14
C GLN A 350 3.60 13.71 -11.21
N LEU A 351 4.71 13.06 -11.57
CA LEU A 351 5.93 13.10 -10.79
C LEU A 351 6.48 14.53 -10.62
N ARG A 352 6.57 15.30 -11.73
CA ARG A 352 6.97 16.72 -11.67
C ARG A 352 6.02 17.56 -10.84
N PHE A 353 4.72 17.28 -10.88
CA PHE A 353 3.74 17.96 -10.06
C PHE A 353 3.96 17.65 -8.57
N ASN A 354 4.20 16.39 -8.21
CA ASN A 354 4.52 16.00 -6.84
C ASN A 354 5.74 16.72 -6.29
N ASP A 355 6.77 16.98 -7.14
CA ASP A 355 7.98 17.71 -6.73
C ASP A 355 7.70 19.15 -6.29
N THR A 356 6.58 19.72 -6.74
CA THR A 356 6.17 21.10 -6.36
C THR A 356 5.47 21.16 -5.00
N ILE A 357 5.19 20.01 -4.35
CA ILE A 357 4.47 19.91 -3.09
C ILE A 357 5.41 19.33 -2.02
N PRO A 358 5.92 20.12 -1.07
CA PRO A 358 6.92 19.69 -0.09
C PRO A 358 6.47 18.52 0.80
N GLU A 359 5.18 18.41 1.08
CA GLU A 359 4.57 17.37 1.91
C GLU A 359 4.62 15.99 1.21
N ILE A 360 4.72 15.95 -0.13
CA ILE A 360 4.83 14.70 -0.89
C ILE A 360 6.28 14.26 -0.88
N GLN A 361 6.58 13.24 -0.08
CA GLN A 361 7.93 12.73 0.15
C GLN A 361 8.32 11.58 -0.79
N GLY A 362 7.43 11.17 -1.69
CA GLY A 362 7.72 10.12 -2.65
C GLY A 362 6.53 9.61 -3.42
N GLU A 363 6.79 8.57 -4.17
CA GLU A 363 5.81 7.89 -5.03
C GLU A 363 5.93 6.37 -4.92
N CYS A 364 4.83 5.68 -5.20
CA CYS A 364 4.78 4.23 -5.30
C CYS A 364 4.05 3.78 -6.57
N PHE A 365 4.64 2.87 -7.33
CA PHE A 365 4.14 2.43 -8.63
C PHE A 365 3.29 1.16 -8.53
N TYR A 366 2.03 1.23 -8.92
CA TYR A 366 1.15 0.06 -9.02
C TYR A 366 1.05 -0.39 -10.49
N SER A 367 1.69 -1.46 -10.88
CA SER A 367 2.51 -2.37 -10.11
C SER A 367 3.79 -2.70 -10.87
N THR A 368 4.55 -3.66 -10.38
CA THR A 368 5.87 -4.00 -10.92
C THR A 368 5.82 -4.53 -12.35
N ARG A 369 4.90 -5.47 -12.67
CA ARG A 369 4.82 -6.05 -14.03
C ARG A 369 4.52 -5.00 -15.11
N PRO A 370 3.56 -4.05 -14.93
CA PRO A 370 3.41 -2.92 -15.83
C PRO A 370 4.69 -2.10 -16.00
N LEU A 371 5.40 -1.85 -14.91
CA LEU A 371 6.63 -1.08 -14.94
C LEU A 371 7.71 -1.79 -15.76
N LEU A 372 7.94 -3.08 -15.52
CA LEU A 372 8.94 -3.88 -16.25
C LEU A 372 8.67 -4.05 -17.74
N LYS A 373 7.42 -3.88 -18.18
CA LYS A 373 7.08 -3.88 -19.61
C LYS A 373 7.54 -2.61 -20.34
N ASN A 374 8.13 -1.64 -19.62
CA ASN A 374 8.58 -0.34 -20.11
C ASN A 374 7.55 0.34 -21.05
N PRO A 375 6.27 0.49 -20.61
CA PRO A 375 5.24 0.96 -21.49
C PRO A 375 5.55 2.41 -21.90
N ARG A 376 5.58 2.65 -23.23
CA ARG A 376 5.83 3.97 -23.81
C ARG A 376 7.12 4.62 -23.34
N HIS A 377 8.17 3.83 -23.13
CA HIS A 377 9.49 4.27 -22.68
C HIS A 377 9.48 4.93 -21.28
N LEU A 378 8.53 4.50 -20.41
CA LEU A 378 8.44 5.04 -19.05
C LEU A 378 9.72 4.78 -18.25
N CYS A 379 10.28 3.56 -18.33
CA CYS A 379 11.50 3.22 -17.59
C CYS A 379 12.70 4.07 -18.01
N ASP A 380 12.81 4.39 -19.28
CA ASP A 380 13.88 5.25 -19.79
C ASP A 380 13.74 6.65 -19.19
N SER A 381 12.52 7.22 -19.20
CA SER A 381 12.22 8.52 -18.59
C SER A 381 12.47 8.55 -17.08
N LEU A 382 12.21 7.45 -16.37
CA LEU A 382 12.49 7.33 -14.92
C LEU A 382 14.01 7.31 -14.66
N LYS A 383 14.78 6.60 -15.48
CA LYS A 383 16.26 6.57 -15.39
C LYS A 383 16.86 7.94 -15.65
N ASP A 384 16.36 8.66 -16.65
CA ASP A 384 16.81 10.02 -16.95
C ASP A 384 16.54 10.97 -15.78
N ARG A 385 15.34 10.86 -15.15
CA ARG A 385 15.00 11.63 -13.95
C ARG A 385 15.98 11.35 -12.81
N LEU A 386 16.28 10.08 -12.53
CA LEU A 386 17.21 9.67 -11.48
C LEU A 386 18.63 10.20 -11.71
N ALA A 387 19.07 10.24 -12.98
CA ALA A 387 20.38 10.77 -13.33
C ALA A 387 20.49 12.27 -12.99
N THR A 388 19.38 13.02 -13.11
CA THR A 388 19.33 14.46 -12.79
C THR A 388 19.19 14.74 -11.27
N GLU A 389 18.72 13.76 -10.48
CA GLU A 389 18.57 13.88 -9.03
C GLU A 389 19.87 13.55 -8.26
N ARG A 390 20.84 12.88 -8.89
CA ARG A 390 22.16 12.64 -8.30
C ARG A 390 22.95 13.95 -8.29
N PRO A 391 23.49 14.41 -7.12
CA PRO A 391 24.41 15.53 -7.14
C PRO A 391 25.57 15.18 -8.06
N SER A 392 25.97 16.12 -8.90
CA SER A 392 27.22 16.01 -9.67
C SER A 392 28.34 15.82 -8.66
N CYS A 393 28.99 14.66 -8.67
CA CYS A 393 30.25 14.46 -7.99
C CYS A 393 31.30 15.20 -8.81
N ASP A 394 31.43 16.52 -8.60
CA ASP A 394 32.57 17.32 -9.01
C ASP A 394 33.45 17.60 -7.79
#